data_386db7a0f79c326073eec02064a1175d
#
_entry.id   386db7a0f79c326073eec02064a1175d
#
_cell.length_a   1.000
_cell.length_b   1.000
_cell.length_c   1.000
_cell.angle_alpha   90.00
_cell.angle_beta   90.00
_cell.angle_gamma   90.00
#
_symmetry.space_group_name_H-M   'P 1'
#
loop_
_entity.id
_entity.type
_entity.pdbx_description
1 polymer ?
#
loop_
_entity_poly.entity_id
_entity_poly.type
_entity_poly.pdbx_seq_one_letter_code
_entity_poly.pdbx_strand_id
1 'polypeptide(L)'
;MTTQVTDTAQVLSHHLRALGAGQLDEVLDDYIEDSVLITPKGPIKGLHGIRAAFEGFLSGLFKPGTYELALDARHVDGQVAYIVWHAKCASADIALGTDTFIVKDGKILVQTFAAKVEPR
;
A
#
# COMPACT_ATOMS: atom_id res chain seq x y z
N MET A 1 -20.51 9.77 -4.14
CA MET A 1 -21.17 9.47 -2.87
C MET A 1 -20.25 9.76 -1.71
N THR A 2 -20.69 10.61 -0.79
CA THR A 2 -19.87 11.03 0.35
C THR A 2 -19.45 9.83 1.22
N THR A 3 -20.36 8.87 1.47
CA THR A 3 -20.07 7.68 2.27
C THR A 3 -18.94 6.85 1.65
N GLN A 4 -18.98 6.62 0.33
CA GLN A 4 -17.96 5.84 -0.36
C GLN A 4 -16.59 6.55 -0.31
N VAL A 5 -16.57 7.86 -0.52
CA VAL A 5 -15.33 8.64 -0.42
C VAL A 5 -14.77 8.56 0.99
N THR A 6 -15.65 8.68 2.01
CA THR A 6 -15.24 8.60 3.41
C THR A 6 -14.65 7.23 3.72
N ASP A 7 -15.31 6.15 3.28
CA ASP A 7 -14.82 4.80 3.50
C ASP A 7 -13.46 4.59 2.83
N THR A 8 -13.33 5.03 1.58
CA THR A 8 -12.07 4.91 0.84
C THR A 8 -10.94 5.65 1.56
N ALA A 9 -11.20 6.88 1.99
CA ALA A 9 -10.20 7.67 2.71
C ALA A 9 -9.81 7.02 4.05
N GLN A 10 -10.79 6.46 4.77
CA GLN A 10 -10.52 5.80 6.05
C GLN A 10 -9.69 4.52 5.87
N VAL A 11 -10.03 3.73 4.86
CA VAL A 11 -9.28 2.50 4.55
C VAL A 11 -7.84 2.86 4.18
N LEU A 12 -7.65 3.87 3.33
CA LEU A 12 -6.31 4.32 2.95
C LEU A 12 -5.52 4.79 4.17
N SER A 13 -6.13 5.59 5.04
CA SER A 13 -5.46 6.06 6.25
C SER A 13 -5.06 4.90 7.16
N HIS A 14 -5.94 3.91 7.35
CA HIS A 14 -5.64 2.73 8.13
C HIS A 14 -4.49 1.94 7.53
N HIS A 15 -4.54 1.71 6.21
CA HIS A 15 -3.50 0.98 5.49
C HIS A 15 -2.13 1.63 5.68
N LEU A 16 -2.05 2.94 5.47
CA LEU A 16 -0.78 3.65 5.60
C LEU A 16 -0.25 3.63 7.02
N ARG A 17 -1.13 3.77 8.02
CA ARG A 17 -0.73 3.72 9.43
C ARG A 17 -0.25 2.32 9.82
N ALA A 18 -0.99 1.28 9.45
CA ALA A 18 -0.64 -0.10 9.77
C ALA A 18 0.68 -0.50 9.11
N LEU A 19 0.87 -0.13 7.85
CA LEU A 19 2.11 -0.40 7.13
C LEU A 19 3.29 0.32 7.79
N GLY A 20 3.13 1.60 8.10
CA GLY A 20 4.18 2.38 8.74
C GLY A 20 4.56 1.86 10.12
N ALA A 21 3.61 1.28 10.85
CA ALA A 21 3.86 0.67 12.15
C ALA A 21 4.37 -0.77 12.05
N GLY A 22 4.42 -1.34 10.85
CA GLY A 22 4.89 -2.71 10.65
C GLY A 22 3.95 -3.77 11.19
N GLN A 23 2.66 -3.47 11.30
CA GLN A 23 1.67 -4.36 11.87
C GLN A 23 0.99 -5.17 10.76
N LEU A 24 1.59 -6.31 10.42
CA LEU A 24 1.15 -7.12 9.28
C LEU A 24 -0.32 -7.54 9.37
N ASP A 25 -0.76 -8.00 10.54
CA ASP A 25 -2.15 -8.45 10.68
C ASP A 25 -3.13 -7.29 10.44
N GLU A 26 -2.79 -6.10 10.92
CA GLU A 26 -3.59 -4.90 10.69
C GLU A 26 -3.63 -4.53 9.20
N VAL A 27 -2.49 -4.67 8.50
CA VAL A 27 -2.45 -4.45 7.06
C VAL A 27 -3.42 -5.41 6.37
N LEU A 28 -3.37 -6.68 6.72
CA LEU A 28 -4.20 -7.70 6.08
C LEU A 28 -5.70 -7.55 6.39
N ASP A 29 -6.05 -6.87 7.48
CA ASP A 29 -7.45 -6.60 7.81
C ASP A 29 -8.16 -5.77 6.75
N ASP A 30 -7.41 -5.03 5.94
CA ASP A 30 -7.98 -4.20 4.87
C ASP A 30 -8.23 -4.96 3.58
N TYR A 31 -7.88 -6.25 3.51
CA TYR A 31 -8.00 -7.07 2.30
C TYR A 31 -8.95 -8.24 2.52
N ILE A 32 -9.40 -8.84 1.42
CA ILE A 32 -10.25 -10.04 1.43
C ILE A 32 -9.64 -11.07 0.47
N GLU A 33 -10.20 -12.29 0.48
CA GLU A 33 -9.69 -13.37 -0.38
C GLU A 33 -9.76 -13.01 -1.87
N ASP A 34 -10.73 -12.20 -2.27
CA ASP A 34 -10.86 -11.77 -3.66
C ASP A 34 -9.93 -10.62 -4.02
N SER A 35 -9.17 -10.08 -3.08
CA SER A 35 -8.27 -8.96 -3.33
C SER A 35 -7.12 -9.33 -4.26
N VAL A 36 -6.71 -8.37 -5.08
CA VAL A 36 -5.57 -8.51 -6.00
C VAL A 36 -4.60 -7.37 -5.77
N LEU A 37 -3.33 -7.72 -5.58
CA LEU A 37 -2.23 -6.76 -5.52
C LEU A 37 -1.43 -6.91 -6.82
N ILE A 38 -1.44 -5.88 -7.65
CA ILE A 38 -0.72 -5.92 -8.93
C ILE A 38 0.60 -5.18 -8.78
N THR A 39 1.69 -5.89 -9.03
CA THR A 39 3.05 -5.37 -8.92
C THR A 39 3.69 -5.31 -10.29
N PRO A 40 4.85 -4.66 -10.45
CA PRO A 40 5.58 -4.72 -11.72
C PRO A 40 5.91 -6.14 -12.20
N LYS A 41 5.88 -7.11 -11.30
CA LYS A 41 6.12 -8.53 -11.64
C LYS A 41 4.83 -9.30 -11.91
N GLY A 42 3.67 -8.65 -11.78
CA GLY A 42 2.39 -9.26 -12.07
C GLY A 42 1.44 -9.28 -10.87
N PRO A 43 0.27 -9.90 -11.04
CA PRO A 43 -0.74 -9.93 -10.00
C PRO A 43 -0.45 -10.97 -8.92
N ILE A 44 -0.80 -10.61 -7.68
CA ILE A 44 -0.79 -11.49 -6.52
C ILE A 44 -2.22 -11.55 -6.03
N LYS A 45 -2.82 -12.73 -5.99
CA LYS A 45 -4.23 -12.91 -5.68
C LYS A 45 -4.41 -13.61 -4.34
N GLY A 46 -5.35 -13.08 -3.55
CA GLY A 46 -5.77 -13.71 -2.31
C GLY A 46 -4.90 -13.36 -1.10
N LEU A 47 -5.46 -13.63 0.07
CA LEU A 47 -4.85 -13.22 1.34
C LEU A 47 -3.49 -13.87 1.58
N HIS A 48 -3.32 -15.14 1.21
CA HIS A 48 -2.05 -15.83 1.44
C HIS A 48 -0.90 -15.18 0.68
N GLY A 49 -1.10 -14.91 -0.62
CA GLY A 49 -0.08 -14.27 -1.45
C GLY A 49 0.17 -12.82 -1.05
N ILE A 50 -0.89 -12.09 -0.72
CA ILE A 50 -0.78 -10.68 -0.30
C ILE A 50 -0.03 -10.61 1.04
N ARG A 51 -0.31 -11.51 1.98
CA ARG A 51 0.44 -11.59 3.23
C ARG A 51 1.94 -11.79 2.96
N ALA A 52 2.28 -12.73 2.10
CA ALA A 52 3.68 -13.00 1.77
C ALA A 52 4.38 -11.77 1.17
N ALA A 53 3.67 -11.02 0.31
CA ALA A 53 4.20 -9.79 -0.27
C ALA A 53 4.51 -8.75 0.80
N PHE A 54 3.58 -8.50 1.72
CA PHE A 54 3.80 -7.51 2.78
C PHE A 54 4.83 -7.98 3.81
N GLU A 55 4.92 -9.29 4.09
CA GLU A 55 6.03 -9.81 4.90
C GLU A 55 7.37 -9.44 4.27
N GLY A 56 7.50 -9.58 2.96
CA GLY A 56 8.71 -9.20 2.23
C GLY A 56 9.00 -7.71 2.33
N PHE A 57 7.98 -6.86 2.17
CA PHE A 57 8.16 -5.41 2.29
C PHE A 57 8.59 -5.01 3.70
N LEU A 58 7.94 -5.56 4.72
CA LEU A 58 8.18 -5.19 6.12
C LEU A 58 9.48 -5.77 6.68
N SER A 59 10.04 -6.80 6.06
CA SER A 59 11.35 -7.33 6.42
C SER A 59 12.48 -6.80 5.53
N GLY A 60 12.13 -6.07 4.47
CA GLY A 60 13.07 -5.52 3.51
C GLY A 60 13.17 -4.00 3.60
N LEU A 61 12.92 -3.34 2.48
CA LEU A 61 13.08 -1.88 2.37
C LEU A 61 12.19 -1.10 3.34
N PHE A 62 11.03 -1.64 3.69
CA PHE A 62 10.08 -0.98 4.58
C PHE A 62 10.08 -1.56 5.97
N LYS A 63 11.21 -2.08 6.43
CA LYS A 63 11.36 -2.52 7.81
C LYS A 63 11.13 -1.32 8.74
N PRO A 64 10.22 -1.43 9.72
CA PRO A 64 9.91 -0.31 10.61
C PRO A 64 11.14 0.31 11.25
N GLY A 65 11.18 1.65 11.25
CA GLY A 65 12.29 2.39 11.84
C GLY A 65 13.53 2.52 10.96
N THR A 66 13.54 1.95 9.75
CA THR A 66 14.72 1.97 8.87
C THR A 66 14.52 2.82 7.63
N TYR A 67 13.37 3.47 7.49
CA TYR A 67 13.09 4.27 6.29
C TYR A 67 12.30 5.51 6.66
N GLU A 68 12.34 6.49 5.75
CA GLU A 68 11.51 7.68 5.81
C GLU A 68 10.74 7.78 4.50
N LEU A 69 9.41 7.83 4.60
CA LEU A 69 8.52 7.93 3.45
C LEU A 69 7.75 9.23 3.54
N ALA A 70 7.66 9.94 2.41
CA ALA A 70 6.86 11.15 2.30
C ALA A 70 5.83 10.99 1.19
N LEU A 71 4.59 11.40 1.47
CA LEU A 71 3.55 11.45 0.45
C LEU A 71 3.69 12.76 -0.32
N ASP A 72 3.75 12.66 -1.64
CA ASP A 72 3.80 13.82 -2.55
C ASP A 72 2.42 14.17 -3.04
N ALA A 73 1.50 13.20 -3.12
CA ALA A 73 0.11 13.42 -3.51
C ALA A 73 -0.78 12.35 -2.89
N ARG A 74 -2.00 12.73 -2.59
CA ARG A 74 -3.05 11.83 -2.10
C ARG A 74 -4.37 12.31 -2.65
N HIS A 75 -5.01 11.48 -3.44
CA HIS A 75 -6.30 11.80 -4.05
C HIS A 75 -7.29 10.67 -3.80
N VAL A 76 -8.52 11.03 -3.49
CA VAL A 76 -9.60 10.06 -3.32
C VAL A 76 -10.78 10.52 -4.17
N ASP A 77 -11.31 9.61 -5.00
CA ASP A 77 -12.47 9.86 -5.82
C ASP A 77 -13.34 8.59 -5.84
N GLY A 78 -14.46 8.65 -5.12
CA GLY A 78 -15.36 7.49 -5.00
C GLY A 78 -14.64 6.30 -4.38
N GLN A 79 -14.58 5.20 -5.11
CA GLN A 79 -13.92 3.97 -4.67
C GLN A 79 -12.41 3.98 -4.91
N VAL A 80 -11.89 5.01 -5.57
CA VAL A 80 -10.49 5.02 -6.00
C VAL A 80 -9.67 5.94 -5.10
N ALA A 81 -8.53 5.45 -4.65
CA ALA A 81 -7.51 6.26 -3.99
C ALA A 81 -6.20 6.15 -4.76
N TYR A 82 -5.44 7.23 -4.79
CA TYR A 82 -4.18 7.30 -5.51
C TYR A 82 -3.18 8.07 -4.67
N ILE A 83 -1.99 7.50 -4.51
CA ILE A 83 -0.91 8.19 -3.81
C ILE A 83 0.34 8.19 -4.67
N VAL A 84 1.10 9.27 -4.51
CA VAL A 84 2.46 9.39 -5.06
C VAL A 84 3.37 9.66 -3.86
N TRP A 85 4.50 8.98 -3.82
CA TRP A 85 5.38 9.05 -2.67
C TRP A 85 6.83 8.85 -3.08
N HIS A 86 7.74 9.16 -2.16
CA HIS A 86 9.14 8.83 -2.28
C HIS A 86 9.65 8.39 -0.92
N ALA A 87 10.78 7.72 -0.88
CA ALA A 87 11.32 7.23 0.38
C ALA A 87 12.83 7.14 0.35
N LYS A 88 13.42 7.29 1.54
CA LYS A 88 14.82 6.98 1.81
C LYS A 88 14.85 5.74 2.68
N CYS A 89 15.51 4.69 2.19
CA CYS A 89 15.62 3.44 2.90
C CYS A 89 17.08 3.17 3.27
N ALA A 90 17.32 2.11 4.05
CA ALA A 90 18.67 1.83 4.55
C ALA A 90 19.69 1.59 3.44
N SER A 91 19.30 0.85 2.39
CA SER A 91 20.22 0.44 1.32
C SER A 91 19.86 1.00 -0.05
N ALA A 92 18.78 1.77 -0.15
CA ALA A 92 18.32 2.28 -1.44
C ALA A 92 17.41 3.48 -1.21
N ASP A 93 17.28 4.31 -2.23
CA ASP A 93 16.26 5.35 -2.26
C ASP A 93 15.17 4.96 -3.24
N ILE A 94 13.93 5.35 -2.94
CA ILE A 94 12.84 5.22 -3.88
C ILE A 94 12.51 6.62 -4.36
N ALA A 95 12.91 6.90 -5.60
CA ALA A 95 12.74 8.22 -6.18
C ALA A 95 11.29 8.54 -6.45
N LEU A 96 10.50 7.53 -6.82
CA LEU A 96 9.09 7.68 -7.13
C LEU A 96 8.37 6.38 -6.85
N GLY A 97 7.32 6.45 -6.07
CA GLY A 97 6.39 5.35 -5.88
C GLY A 97 4.98 5.80 -6.16
N THR A 98 4.17 4.94 -6.70
CA THR A 98 2.74 5.19 -6.89
C THR A 98 1.94 3.97 -6.51
N ASP A 99 0.80 4.20 -5.88
CA ASP A 99 -0.17 3.15 -5.57
C ASP A 99 -1.55 3.63 -5.97
N THR A 100 -2.34 2.73 -6.52
CA THR A 100 -3.77 2.95 -6.76
C THR A 100 -4.54 1.88 -6.00
N PHE A 101 -5.59 2.31 -5.31
CA PHE A 101 -6.43 1.42 -4.51
C PHE A 101 -7.86 1.52 -5.02
N ILE A 102 -8.53 0.38 -5.15
CA ILE A 102 -9.98 0.34 -5.35
C ILE A 102 -10.58 -0.27 -4.08
N VAL A 103 -11.38 0.53 -3.40
CA VAL A 103 -11.99 0.15 -2.12
C VAL A 103 -13.47 -0.12 -2.33
N LYS A 104 -13.93 -1.28 -1.88
CA LYS A 104 -15.32 -1.67 -1.96
C LYS A 104 -15.73 -2.31 -0.63
N ASP A 105 -16.86 -1.85 -0.08
CA ASP A 105 -17.39 -2.36 1.17
C ASP A 105 -16.36 -2.34 2.30
N GLY A 106 -15.58 -1.25 2.36
CA GLY A 106 -14.60 -1.04 3.42
C GLY A 106 -13.33 -1.86 3.30
N LYS A 107 -13.10 -2.51 2.14
CA LYS A 107 -11.92 -3.33 1.91
C LYS A 107 -11.22 -2.93 0.62
N ILE A 108 -9.91 -3.14 0.56
CA ILE A 108 -9.13 -2.93 -0.66
C ILE A 108 -9.35 -4.14 -1.55
N LEU A 109 -10.09 -3.95 -2.63
CA LEU A 109 -10.34 -5.02 -3.60
C LEU A 109 -9.18 -5.14 -4.59
N VAL A 110 -8.63 -4.02 -5.04
CA VAL A 110 -7.49 -3.98 -5.94
C VAL A 110 -6.50 -2.94 -5.44
N GLN A 111 -5.24 -3.30 -5.43
CA GLN A 111 -4.16 -2.34 -5.23
C GLN A 111 -3.12 -2.56 -6.31
N THR A 112 -2.65 -1.48 -6.91
CA THR A 112 -1.49 -1.54 -7.81
C THR A 112 -0.37 -0.73 -7.20
N PHE A 113 0.88 -1.14 -7.45
CA PHE A 113 1.98 -0.25 -7.11
C PHE A 113 3.13 -0.40 -8.09
N ALA A 114 3.89 0.67 -8.23
CA ALA A 114 5.15 0.68 -8.95
C ALA A 114 6.09 1.64 -8.23
N ALA A 115 7.37 1.32 -8.26
CA ALA A 115 8.37 2.16 -7.61
C ALA A 115 9.68 2.13 -8.37
N LYS A 116 10.34 3.29 -8.45
CA LYS A 116 11.69 3.39 -9.00
C LYS A 116 12.68 3.31 -7.85
N VAL A 117 13.33 2.17 -7.72
CA VAL A 117 14.31 1.91 -6.67
C VAL A 117 15.70 2.22 -7.20
N GLU A 118 16.43 3.03 -6.44
CA GLU A 118 17.81 3.43 -6.79
C GLU A 118 18.73 2.93 -5.68
N PRO A 119 19.45 1.80 -5.91
CA PRO A 119 20.39 1.27 -4.92
C PRO A 119 21.50 2.29 -4.64
N ARG A 120 21.94 2.34 -3.38
CA ARG A 120 23.07 3.18 -2.99
C ARG A 120 24.40 2.44 -3.13
#